data_5fac191082ca910c165d3cd1205c836c
#
_entry.id   5fac191082ca910c165d3cd1205c836c
#
_cell.length_a   1.000
_cell.length_b   1.000
_cell.length_c   1.000
_cell.angle_alpha   90.00
_cell.angle_beta   90.00
_cell.angle_gamma   90.00
#
_symmetry.space_group_name_H-M   'P 1'
#
loop_
_entity.id
_entity.type
_entity.pdbx_description
1 polymer ?
#
loop_
_entity_poly.entity_id
_entity_poly.type
_entity_poly.pdbx_seq_one_letter_code
_entity_poly.pdbx_strand_id
1 'polypeptide(L)'
;MLIIVGEDADDFDQLRAELMAEHDPQSVLDTELVERLAGILWRLRRVPSFEAAILHTRHQRVWNQKKYQFEPKGEGESEEKKELDEEEADWERSVDLGVALMDGRYGDILGKIERHETSLMNALTKTLQTLLVL
;
A
#
# COMPACT_ATOMS: atom_id res chain seq x y z
N MET A 1 10.45 -13.92 6.68
CA MET A 1 9.06 -14.07 7.13
C MET A 1 8.12 -13.58 6.05
N LEU A 2 7.20 -14.40 5.62
CA LEU A 2 6.32 -14.07 4.49
C LEU A 2 5.10 -13.23 4.92
N ILE A 3 4.57 -13.50 6.10
CA ILE A 3 3.40 -12.81 6.68
C ILE A 3 3.88 -11.81 7.73
N ILE A 4 3.34 -10.60 7.69
CA ILE A 4 3.66 -9.52 8.62
C ILE A 4 2.46 -9.21 9.54
N VAL A 5 2.73 -8.43 10.58
CA VAL A 5 1.67 -8.01 11.53
C VAL A 5 0.56 -7.26 10.79
N GLY A 6 -0.67 -7.68 11.02
CA GLY A 6 -1.87 -7.12 10.38
C GLY A 6 -2.33 -7.86 9.13
N GLU A 7 -1.60 -8.86 8.67
CA GLU A 7 -2.01 -9.76 7.59
C GLU A 7 -2.65 -11.04 8.12
N ASP A 8 -3.61 -11.58 7.39
CA ASP A 8 -4.24 -12.85 7.70
C ASP A 8 -3.51 -14.01 7.01
N ALA A 9 -3.05 -14.97 7.81
CA ALA A 9 -2.38 -16.17 7.32
C ALA A 9 -3.34 -17.07 6.52
N ASP A 10 -4.62 -17.09 6.87
CA ASP A 10 -5.64 -17.88 6.18
C ASP A 10 -5.87 -17.35 4.75
N ASP A 11 -5.83 -16.04 4.55
CA ASP A 11 -5.91 -15.42 3.22
C ASP A 11 -4.73 -15.81 2.33
N PHE A 12 -3.53 -15.90 2.91
CA PHE A 12 -2.35 -16.37 2.17
C PHE A 12 -2.47 -17.85 1.80
N ASP A 13 -2.90 -18.68 2.74
CA ASP A 13 -3.09 -20.12 2.50
C ASP A 13 -4.17 -20.37 1.44
N GLN A 14 -5.22 -19.55 1.42
CA GLN A 14 -6.23 -19.60 0.38
C GLN A 14 -5.66 -19.25 -1.00
N LEU A 15 -4.91 -18.15 -1.13
CA LEU A 15 -4.25 -17.77 -2.38
C LEU A 15 -3.34 -18.88 -2.89
N ARG A 16 -2.56 -19.47 -1.99
CA ARG A 16 -1.66 -20.56 -2.31
C ARG A 16 -2.42 -21.79 -2.81
N ALA A 17 -3.51 -22.17 -2.12
CA ALA A 17 -4.35 -23.30 -2.52
C ALA A 17 -5.00 -23.08 -3.90
N GLU A 18 -5.48 -21.87 -4.18
CA GLU A 18 -6.04 -21.51 -5.48
C GLU A 18 -5.01 -21.61 -6.61
N LEU A 19 -3.80 -21.12 -6.38
CA LEU A 19 -2.69 -21.23 -7.36
C LEU A 19 -2.25 -22.69 -7.59
N MET A 20 -2.21 -23.49 -6.54
CA MET A 20 -1.93 -24.92 -6.66
C MET A 20 -3.00 -25.65 -7.48
N ALA A 21 -4.27 -25.31 -7.28
CA ALA A 21 -5.37 -25.88 -8.03
C ALA A 21 -5.36 -25.43 -9.51
N GLU A 22 -5.05 -24.16 -9.78
CA GLU A 22 -5.01 -23.61 -11.13
C GLU A 22 -3.86 -24.16 -11.97
N HIS A 23 -2.67 -24.24 -11.38
CA HIS A 23 -1.45 -24.67 -12.09
C HIS A 23 -1.23 -26.18 -12.09
N ASP A 24 -1.89 -26.90 -11.21
CA ASP A 24 -1.80 -28.38 -11.07
C ASP A 24 -0.34 -28.90 -11.20
N PRO A 25 0.55 -28.51 -10.28
CA PRO A 25 1.96 -28.84 -10.39
C PRO A 25 2.20 -30.35 -10.29
N GLN A 26 2.94 -30.91 -11.26
CA GLN A 26 3.18 -32.35 -11.38
C GLN A 26 4.53 -32.80 -10.83
N SER A 27 5.44 -31.86 -10.64
CA SER A 27 6.79 -32.13 -10.11
C SER A 27 7.07 -31.30 -8.87
N VAL A 28 8.14 -31.68 -8.14
CA VAL A 28 8.62 -30.88 -7.00
C VAL A 28 9.04 -29.49 -7.46
N LEU A 29 9.67 -29.38 -8.62
CA LEU A 29 10.09 -28.09 -9.16
C LEU A 29 8.87 -27.21 -9.49
N ASP A 30 7.85 -27.78 -10.11
CA ASP A 30 6.62 -27.04 -10.42
C ASP A 30 5.96 -26.56 -9.14
N THR A 31 5.91 -27.40 -8.11
CA THR A 31 5.36 -27.05 -6.79
C THR A 31 6.14 -25.86 -6.17
N GLU A 32 7.46 -25.93 -6.18
CA GLU A 32 8.31 -24.82 -5.68
C GLU A 32 8.10 -23.52 -6.46
N LEU A 33 7.91 -23.60 -7.77
CA LEU A 33 7.63 -22.42 -8.60
C LEU A 33 6.26 -21.82 -8.29
N VAL A 34 5.24 -22.62 -8.04
CA VAL A 34 3.90 -22.16 -7.66
C VAL A 34 3.93 -21.56 -6.24
N GLU A 35 4.66 -22.14 -5.31
CA GLU A 35 4.90 -21.57 -3.97
C GLU A 35 5.60 -20.20 -4.06
N ARG A 36 6.60 -20.08 -4.91
CA ARG A 36 7.27 -18.81 -5.17
C ARG A 36 6.34 -17.77 -5.78
N LEU A 37 5.49 -18.19 -6.71
CA LEU A 37 4.47 -17.35 -7.34
C LEU A 37 3.50 -16.79 -6.28
N ALA A 38 3.00 -17.65 -5.39
CA ALA A 38 2.13 -17.23 -4.28
C ALA A 38 2.81 -16.18 -3.39
N GLY A 39 4.08 -16.39 -3.05
CA GLY A 39 4.85 -15.44 -2.23
C GLY A 39 5.08 -14.09 -2.92
N ILE A 40 5.30 -14.06 -4.22
CA ILE A 40 5.45 -12.82 -5.00
C ILE A 40 4.13 -12.07 -5.06
N LEU A 41 3.03 -12.75 -5.40
CA LEU A 41 1.70 -12.14 -5.47
C LEU A 41 1.25 -11.60 -4.11
N TRP A 42 1.56 -12.31 -3.03
CA TRP A 42 1.27 -11.85 -1.68
C TRP A 42 1.99 -10.52 -1.35
N ARG A 43 3.28 -10.44 -1.70
CA ARG A 43 4.05 -9.21 -1.52
C ARG A 43 3.54 -8.06 -2.39
N LEU A 44 3.12 -8.33 -3.62
CA LEU A 44 2.53 -7.34 -4.50
C LEU A 44 1.22 -6.76 -3.94
N ARG A 45 0.42 -7.56 -3.26
CA ARG A 45 -0.82 -7.09 -2.58
C ARG A 45 -0.55 -6.09 -1.46
N ARG A 46 0.66 -6.12 -0.85
CA ARG A 46 1.05 -5.17 0.21
C ARG A 46 1.36 -3.77 -0.31
N VAL A 47 1.82 -3.66 -1.53
CA VAL A 47 2.31 -2.37 -2.07
C VAL A 47 1.28 -1.26 -1.95
N PRO A 48 0.01 -1.42 -2.38
CA PRO A 48 -1.00 -0.39 -2.20
C PRO A 48 -1.27 -0.05 -0.73
N SER A 49 -1.21 -1.04 0.16
CA SER A 49 -1.40 -0.82 1.60
C SER A 49 -0.27 0.00 2.21
N PHE A 50 0.97 -0.23 1.78
CA PHE A 50 2.13 0.57 2.21
C PHE A 50 2.06 2.00 1.70
N GLU A 51 1.70 2.19 0.44
CA GLU A 51 1.50 3.52 -0.13
C GLU A 51 0.42 4.28 0.64
N ALA A 52 -0.73 3.67 0.87
CA ALA A 52 -1.82 4.27 1.63
C ALA A 52 -1.41 4.61 3.07
N ALA A 53 -0.69 3.72 3.76
CA ALA A 53 -0.20 3.94 5.12
C ALA A 53 0.80 5.10 5.19
N ILE A 54 1.72 5.20 4.23
CA ILE A 54 2.71 6.28 4.15
C ILE A 54 2.01 7.61 3.90
N LEU A 55 1.10 7.67 2.95
CA LEU A 55 0.34 8.88 2.61
C LEU A 55 -0.52 9.33 3.79
N HIS A 56 -1.19 8.40 4.46
CA HIS A 56 -2.01 8.68 5.65
C HIS A 56 -1.17 9.23 6.81
N THR A 57 -0.04 8.61 7.11
CA THR A 57 0.86 9.05 8.19
C THR A 57 1.38 10.45 7.94
N ARG A 58 1.72 10.78 6.71
CA ARG A 58 2.20 12.13 6.33
C ARG A 58 1.11 13.17 6.43
N HIS A 59 -0.06 12.84 5.93
CA HIS A 59 -1.23 13.71 6.03
C HIS A 59 -1.53 14.06 7.49
N GLN A 60 -1.51 13.07 8.39
CA GLN A 60 -1.69 13.31 9.82
C GLN A 60 -0.62 14.23 10.41
N ARG A 61 0.65 14.09 10.01
CA ARG A 61 1.74 14.95 10.49
C ARG A 61 1.56 16.40 10.07
N VAL A 62 1.24 16.63 8.80
CA VAL A 62 1.00 17.98 8.28
C VAL A 62 -0.22 18.61 8.94
N TRP A 63 -1.30 17.85 9.10
CA TRP A 63 -2.50 18.28 9.78
C TRP A 63 -2.25 18.66 11.24
N ASN A 64 -1.54 17.83 11.98
CA ASN A 64 -1.19 18.10 13.37
C ASN A 64 -0.32 19.34 13.50
N GLN A 65 0.67 19.54 12.63
CA GLN A 65 1.49 20.76 12.62
C GLN A 65 0.65 22.02 12.39
N LYS A 66 -0.28 22.00 11.44
CA LYS A 66 -1.18 23.13 11.19
C LYS A 66 -2.12 23.40 12.37
N LYS A 67 -2.67 22.35 12.98
CA LYS A 67 -3.57 22.47 14.13
C LYS A 67 -2.89 23.15 15.32
N TYR A 68 -1.61 22.86 15.58
CA TYR A 68 -0.85 23.51 16.65
C TYR A 68 -0.41 24.95 16.32
N GLN A 69 -0.36 25.32 15.05
CA GLN A 69 -0.05 26.68 14.62
C GLN A 69 -1.28 27.60 14.59
N PHE A 70 -2.49 27.03 14.50
CA PHE A 70 -3.77 27.74 14.42
C PHE A 70 -4.72 27.23 15.51
N GLU A 71 -4.52 27.64 16.76
CA GLU A 71 -5.60 27.64 17.76
C GLU A 71 -6.22 29.06 17.82
N PRO A 72 -7.35 29.32 17.15
CA PRO A 72 -8.17 30.47 17.51
C PRO A 72 -8.97 30.10 18.75
N LYS A 73 -8.72 30.78 19.84
CA LYS A 73 -9.62 30.85 20.98
C LYS A 73 -10.90 31.59 20.53
N GLY A 74 -12.00 30.87 20.40
CA GLY A 74 -13.28 31.51 20.04
C GLY A 74 -14.45 30.56 20.12
N GLU A 75 -15.35 30.86 21.01
CA GLU A 75 -16.59 30.18 21.34
C GLU A 75 -17.64 30.24 20.21
N GLY A 76 -18.38 29.15 20.00
CA GLY A 76 -19.68 29.11 19.36
C GLY A 76 -19.73 28.97 17.84
N GLU A 77 -19.69 27.74 17.37
CA GLU A 77 -19.87 27.42 15.95
C GLU A 77 -21.28 26.88 15.68
N SER A 78 -21.96 27.46 14.66
CA SER A 78 -23.21 26.94 14.12
C SER A 78 -22.95 25.70 13.21
N GLU A 79 -23.97 24.82 13.07
CA GLU A 79 -23.83 23.58 12.27
C GLU A 79 -23.48 23.85 10.79
N GLU A 80 -24.03 24.92 10.19
CA GLU A 80 -23.70 25.37 8.83
C GLU A 80 -22.21 25.73 8.65
N LYS A 81 -21.61 26.29 9.69
CA LYS A 81 -20.20 26.64 9.68
C LYS A 81 -19.29 25.39 9.77
N LYS A 82 -19.78 24.34 10.44
CA LYS A 82 -19.07 23.07 10.51
C LYS A 82 -19.04 22.33 9.17
N GLU A 83 -20.12 22.32 8.39
CA GLU A 83 -20.16 21.67 7.06
C GLU A 83 -19.24 22.38 6.06
N LEU A 84 -19.25 23.73 6.04
CA LEU A 84 -18.32 24.52 5.21
C LEU A 84 -16.86 24.33 5.63
N ASP A 85 -16.60 24.27 6.93
CA ASP A 85 -15.25 24.05 7.47
C ASP A 85 -14.75 22.61 7.16
N GLU A 86 -15.64 21.62 7.07
CA GLU A 86 -15.30 20.25 6.69
C GLU A 86 -14.95 20.13 5.20
N GLU A 87 -15.72 20.77 4.29
CA GLU A 87 -15.42 20.79 2.85
C GLU A 87 -14.10 21.52 2.55
N GLU A 88 -13.88 22.65 3.19
CA GLU A 88 -12.64 23.43 3.07
C GLU A 88 -11.44 22.65 3.64
N ALA A 89 -11.64 21.95 4.76
CA ALA A 89 -10.64 21.06 5.35
C ALA A 89 -10.29 19.86 4.44
N ASP A 90 -11.26 19.28 3.75
CA ASP A 90 -11.04 18.18 2.80
C ASP A 90 -10.26 18.64 1.56
N TRP A 91 -10.55 19.84 1.06
CA TRP A 91 -9.80 20.42 -0.04
C TRP A 91 -8.36 20.77 0.35
N GLU A 92 -8.15 21.38 1.51
CA GLU A 92 -6.81 21.64 2.06
C GLU A 92 -6.02 20.35 2.28
N ARG A 93 -6.67 19.29 2.75
CA ARG A 93 -6.05 17.96 2.88
C ARG A 93 -5.55 17.42 1.55
N SER A 94 -6.33 17.60 0.48
CA SER A 94 -5.94 17.15 -0.87
C SER A 94 -4.75 17.94 -1.41
N VAL A 95 -4.69 19.25 -1.16
CA VAL A 95 -3.55 20.11 -1.54
C VAL A 95 -2.30 19.75 -0.73
N ASP A 96 -2.44 19.55 0.58
CA ASP A 96 -1.34 19.16 1.47
C ASP A 96 -0.76 17.78 1.10
N LEU A 97 -1.62 16.85 0.67
CA LEU A 97 -1.18 15.57 0.15
C LEU A 97 -0.34 15.74 -1.12
N GLY A 98 -0.78 16.60 -2.04
CA GLY A 98 -0.02 16.92 -3.24
C GLY A 98 1.34 17.54 -2.94
N VAL A 99 1.39 18.48 -1.99
CA VAL A 99 2.64 19.11 -1.53
C VAL A 99 3.55 18.09 -0.85
N ALA A 100 3.01 17.21 0.00
CA ALA A 100 3.76 16.16 0.66
C ALA A 100 4.36 15.16 -0.34
N LEU A 101 3.66 14.87 -1.44
CA LEU A 101 4.17 14.04 -2.53
C LEU A 101 5.31 14.71 -3.30
N MET A 102 5.33 16.04 -3.37
CA MET A 102 6.37 16.83 -4.03
C MET A 102 7.58 17.10 -3.11
N ASP A 103 7.47 16.89 -1.80
CA ASP A 103 8.59 17.08 -0.87
C ASP A 103 9.66 16.00 -1.10
N GLY A 104 10.85 16.43 -1.47
CA GLY A 104 11.98 15.56 -1.82
C GLY A 104 12.45 14.61 -0.71
N ARG A 105 12.13 14.90 0.55
CA ARG A 105 12.42 13.98 1.68
C ARG A 105 11.65 12.69 1.61
N TYR A 106 10.50 12.70 0.95
CA TYR A 106 9.55 11.61 0.93
C TYR A 106 9.44 10.95 -0.45
N GLY A 107 9.87 11.62 -1.51
CA GLY A 107 9.97 11.04 -2.84
C GLY A 107 10.86 9.79 -2.87
N ASP A 108 11.89 9.73 -2.01
CA ASP A 108 12.76 8.56 -1.90
C ASP A 108 12.04 7.31 -1.37
N ILE A 109 11.12 7.45 -0.42
CA ILE A 109 10.36 6.29 0.11
C ILE A 109 9.41 5.74 -0.94
N LEU A 110 8.66 6.58 -1.64
CA LEU A 110 7.78 6.15 -2.74
C LEU A 110 8.59 5.56 -3.89
N GLY A 111 9.74 6.15 -4.22
CA GLY A 111 10.66 5.60 -5.20
C GLY A 111 11.23 4.21 -4.81
N LYS A 112 11.47 3.97 -3.54
CA LYS A 112 11.87 2.64 -3.03
C LYS A 112 10.74 1.62 -3.17
N ILE A 113 9.50 2.02 -2.86
CA ILE A 113 8.33 1.16 -3.03
C ILE A 113 8.13 0.83 -4.50
N GLU A 114 8.21 1.80 -5.40
CA GLU A 114 8.07 1.61 -6.83
C GLU A 114 9.16 0.66 -7.38
N ARG A 115 10.41 0.83 -6.97
CA ARG A 115 11.50 -0.09 -7.33
C ARG A 115 11.27 -1.50 -6.80
N HIS A 116 10.75 -1.63 -5.58
CA HIS A 116 10.41 -2.92 -5.00
C HIS A 116 9.28 -3.60 -5.78
N GLU A 117 8.22 -2.85 -6.11
CA GLU A 117 7.11 -3.34 -6.95
C GLU A 117 7.60 -3.79 -8.32
N THR A 118 8.42 -2.99 -8.99
CA THR A 118 9.03 -3.34 -10.28
C THR A 118 9.87 -4.63 -10.18
N SER A 119 10.64 -4.78 -9.12
CA SER A 119 11.43 -6.00 -8.86
C SER A 119 10.52 -7.22 -8.67
N LEU A 120 9.42 -7.09 -7.93
CA LEU A 120 8.44 -8.16 -7.75
C LEU A 120 7.74 -8.52 -9.06
N MET A 121 7.33 -7.53 -9.86
CA MET A 121 6.72 -7.76 -11.17
C MET A 121 7.67 -8.47 -12.13
N ASN A 122 8.94 -8.12 -12.14
CA ASN A 122 9.95 -8.81 -12.94
C ASN A 122 10.15 -10.27 -12.47
N ALA A 123 10.17 -10.50 -11.16
CA ALA A 123 10.25 -11.85 -10.59
C ALA A 123 9.00 -12.67 -10.92
N LEU A 124 7.82 -12.06 -10.86
CA LEU A 124 6.55 -12.67 -11.26
C LEU A 124 6.59 -13.12 -12.73
N THR A 125 6.97 -12.22 -13.62
CA THR A 125 7.06 -12.49 -15.06
C THR A 125 8.01 -13.65 -15.35
N LYS A 126 9.19 -13.64 -14.74
CA LYS A 126 10.17 -14.73 -14.90
C LYS A 126 9.66 -16.06 -14.38
N THR A 127 9.00 -16.08 -13.23
CA THR A 127 8.43 -17.29 -12.65
C THR A 127 7.31 -17.87 -13.54
N LEU A 128 6.42 -17.02 -14.04
CA LEU A 128 5.37 -17.42 -14.96
C LEU A 128 5.92 -17.95 -16.30
N GLN A 129 6.93 -17.30 -16.86
CA GLN A 129 7.60 -17.77 -18.06
C GLN A 129 8.21 -19.15 -17.87
N THR A 130 8.83 -19.39 -16.72
CA THR A 130 9.41 -20.69 -16.37
C THR A 130 8.33 -21.77 -16.24
N LEU A 131 7.22 -21.46 -15.58
CA LEU A 131 6.07 -22.38 -15.45
C LEU A 131 5.46 -22.74 -16.80
N LEU A 132 5.35 -21.79 -17.73
CA LEU A 132 4.79 -22.02 -19.06
C LEU A 132 5.67 -22.86 -19.98
N VAL A 133 6.98 -22.89 -19.74
CA VAL A 133 7.96 -23.65 -20.53
C VAL A 133 8.10 -25.09 -20.02
N LEU A 134 7.80 -25.33 -18.77
CA LEU A 134 7.78 -26.65 -18.17
C LEU A 134 6.51 -27.42 -18.55
#